data_e9032dead431be2281598cdfd87db8d5
#
_entry.id   e9032dead431be2281598cdfd87db8d5
#
_cell.length_a   1.000
_cell.length_b   1.000
_cell.length_c   1.000
_cell.angle_alpha   90.00
_cell.angle_beta   90.00
_cell.angle_gamma   90.00
#
_symmetry.space_group_name_H-M   'P 1'
#
loop_
_entity.id
_entity.type
_entity.pdbx_description
1 polymer ?
#
loop_
_entity_poly.entity_id
_entity_poly.type
_entity_poly.pdbx_seq_one_letter_code
_entity_poly.pdbx_strand_id
1 'polypeptide(L)'
;KWTINKAKKESIEIFESNDYEIFWELLTGVLESNHEAKPLHTLEEIKELANLFPKNIKLFLAKKDERVASGALIYENQNIVHTQYLANSGEGREIGALDLLIDYLIKDIYKNKKYFDFGISNENAGRYLNTGLISQKEGFGARAVVHDFYELEIK
;
A
#
# COMPACT_ATOMS: atom_id res chain seq x y z
N LYS A 1 -6.99 -4.18 15.24
CA LYS A 1 -7.04 -3.29 16.45
C LYS A 1 -5.89 -3.56 17.43
N TRP A 2 -5.55 -4.81 17.73
CA TRP A 2 -4.46 -5.14 18.68
C TRP A 2 -3.09 -4.67 18.14
N THR A 3 -2.76 -4.94 16.89
CA THR A 3 -1.52 -4.54 16.23
C THR A 3 -1.34 -3.02 16.23
N ILE A 4 -2.38 -2.28 15.88
CA ILE A 4 -2.37 -0.80 15.86
C ILE A 4 -2.14 -0.25 17.28
N ASN A 5 -2.78 -0.81 18.30
CA ASN A 5 -2.57 -0.38 19.69
C ASN A 5 -1.14 -0.68 20.19
N LYS A 6 -0.54 -1.77 19.71
CA LYS A 6 0.88 -2.06 19.96
C LYS A 6 1.75 -1.02 19.27
N ALA A 7 1.53 -0.80 17.96
CA ALA A 7 2.31 0.13 17.15
C ALA A 7 2.30 1.57 17.69
N LYS A 8 1.18 2.03 18.24
CA LYS A 8 1.08 3.35 18.88
C LYS A 8 2.02 3.57 20.07
N LYS A 9 2.55 2.49 20.64
CA LYS A 9 3.51 2.55 21.78
C LYS A 9 4.97 2.56 21.30
N GLU A 10 5.19 2.33 20.00
CA GLU A 10 6.52 2.12 19.42
C GLU A 10 7.18 3.40 18.89
N SER A 11 6.63 4.58 19.19
CA SER A 11 7.15 5.87 18.74
C SER A 11 7.39 5.94 17.20
N ILE A 12 6.44 5.36 16.43
CA ILE A 12 6.49 5.37 14.97
C ILE A 12 6.06 6.74 14.48
N GLU A 13 6.88 7.39 13.66
CA GLU A 13 6.57 8.64 12.97
C GLU A 13 6.06 8.34 11.57
N ILE A 14 4.90 8.92 11.20
CA ILE A 14 4.31 8.80 9.86
C ILE A 14 4.32 10.17 9.20
N PHE A 15 4.79 10.24 7.95
CA PHE A 15 4.89 11.49 7.20
C PHE A 15 4.76 11.28 5.70
N GLU A 16 4.32 12.33 4.98
CA GLU A 16 4.39 12.39 3.52
C GLU A 16 5.85 12.66 3.11
N SER A 17 6.33 11.96 2.08
CA SER A 17 7.72 12.01 1.63
C SER A 17 7.80 12.15 0.11
N ASN A 18 8.93 12.66 -0.37
CA ASN A 18 9.32 12.61 -1.78
C ASN A 18 10.56 11.73 -2.01
N ASP A 19 11.00 11.03 -0.99
CA ASP A 19 12.13 10.10 -1.08
C ASP A 19 11.66 8.75 -1.63
N TYR A 20 11.45 8.71 -2.94
CA TYR A 20 11.04 7.50 -3.64
C TYR A 20 12.15 6.45 -3.65
N GLU A 21 13.41 6.85 -3.55
CA GLU A 21 14.58 5.97 -3.51
C GLU A 21 14.51 5.03 -2.31
N ILE A 22 14.36 5.59 -1.13
CA ILE A 22 14.30 4.80 0.12
C ILE A 22 13.09 3.86 0.16
N PHE A 23 11.97 4.33 -0.39
CA PHE A 23 10.79 3.48 -0.50
C PHE A 23 10.98 2.34 -1.51
N TRP A 24 11.65 2.62 -2.65
CA TRP A 24 11.88 1.63 -3.70
C TRP A 24 12.85 0.55 -3.26
N GLU A 25 13.89 0.93 -2.50
CA GLU A 25 14.82 -0.01 -1.87
C GLU A 25 14.07 -0.95 -0.92
N LEU A 26 13.21 -0.40 -0.04
CA LEU A 26 12.38 -1.20 0.86
C LEU A 26 11.44 -2.12 0.08
N LEU A 27 10.73 -1.60 -0.92
CA LEU A 27 9.77 -2.37 -1.72
C LEU A 27 10.43 -3.52 -2.46
N THR A 28 11.54 -3.24 -3.13
CA THR A 28 12.30 -4.24 -3.89
C THR A 28 12.81 -5.35 -2.97
N GLY A 29 13.42 -4.98 -1.84
CA GLY A 29 13.91 -5.97 -0.87
C GLY A 29 12.80 -6.85 -0.30
N VAL A 30 11.61 -6.30 -0.06
CA VAL A 30 10.44 -7.07 0.39
C VAL A 30 9.93 -8.02 -0.69
N LEU A 31 9.84 -7.57 -1.95
CA LEU A 31 9.35 -8.39 -3.05
C LEU A 31 10.31 -9.53 -3.39
N GLU A 32 11.61 -9.27 -3.44
CA GLU A 32 12.63 -10.27 -3.70
C GLU A 32 12.67 -11.34 -2.61
N SER A 33 12.61 -10.93 -1.34
CA SER A 33 12.72 -11.86 -0.21
C SER A 33 11.47 -12.72 0.01
N ASN A 34 10.27 -12.24 -0.36
CA ASN A 34 9.02 -12.93 -0.04
C ASN A 34 8.28 -13.52 -1.24
N HIS A 35 8.54 -13.02 -2.45
CA HIS A 35 7.69 -13.33 -3.61
C HIS A 35 8.47 -13.65 -4.88
N GLU A 36 9.81 -13.60 -4.87
CA GLU A 36 10.64 -13.71 -6.08
C GLU A 36 10.13 -12.80 -7.22
N ALA A 37 9.60 -11.62 -6.85
CA ALA A 37 8.93 -10.70 -7.75
C ALA A 37 9.62 -9.33 -7.74
N LYS A 38 9.34 -8.54 -8.77
CA LYS A 38 9.80 -7.15 -8.89
C LYS A 38 8.60 -6.21 -9.00
N PRO A 39 8.76 -4.92 -8.65
CA PRO A 39 7.74 -3.93 -8.95
C PRO A 39 7.43 -3.89 -10.45
N LEU A 40 6.18 -3.60 -10.82
CA LEU A 40 5.79 -3.44 -12.24
C LEU A 40 6.40 -2.20 -12.89
N HIS A 41 6.62 -1.14 -12.10
CA HIS A 41 7.26 0.10 -12.53
C HIS A 41 8.72 0.11 -12.10
N THR A 42 9.53 0.87 -12.81
CA THR A 42 10.86 1.27 -12.34
C THR A 42 10.76 2.46 -11.38
N LEU A 43 11.81 2.74 -10.64
CA LEU A 43 11.91 3.94 -9.80
C LEU A 43 11.76 5.22 -10.63
N GLU A 44 12.42 5.27 -11.80
CA GLU A 44 12.40 6.39 -12.71
C GLU A 44 10.99 6.68 -13.21
N GLU A 45 10.24 5.65 -13.62
CA GLU A 45 8.85 5.78 -14.05
C GLU A 45 7.95 6.35 -12.95
N ILE A 46 8.12 5.88 -11.71
CA ILE A 46 7.33 6.42 -10.59
C ILE A 46 7.69 7.87 -10.27
N LYS A 47 8.97 8.23 -10.33
CA LYS A 47 9.41 9.63 -10.13
C LYS A 47 8.86 10.54 -11.23
N GLU A 48 8.88 10.09 -12.48
CA GLU A 48 8.29 10.83 -13.59
C GLU A 48 6.77 11.01 -13.41
N LEU A 49 6.04 9.93 -13.11
CA LEU A 49 4.61 9.98 -12.84
C LEU A 49 4.26 10.92 -11.68
N ALA A 50 5.01 10.85 -10.57
CA ALA A 50 4.80 11.72 -9.43
C ALA A 50 5.06 13.20 -9.75
N ASN A 51 6.05 13.49 -10.60
CA ASN A 51 6.33 14.84 -11.08
C ASN A 51 5.21 15.36 -12.02
N LEU A 52 4.66 14.51 -12.86
CA LEU A 52 3.55 14.86 -13.75
C LEU A 52 2.23 15.03 -12.99
N PHE A 53 2.02 14.25 -11.94
CA PHE A 53 0.77 14.21 -11.17
C PHE A 53 0.99 14.42 -9.65
N PRO A 54 1.63 15.53 -9.22
CA PRO A 54 2.05 15.70 -7.83
C PRO A 54 0.89 15.80 -6.83
N LYS A 55 -0.32 16.07 -7.31
CA LYS A 55 -1.53 16.08 -6.47
C LYS A 55 -2.21 14.72 -6.35
N ASN A 56 -1.84 13.78 -7.22
CA ASN A 56 -2.52 12.49 -7.34
C ASN A 56 -1.65 11.32 -6.91
N ILE A 57 -0.33 11.50 -6.89
CA ILE A 57 0.62 10.46 -6.47
C ILE A 57 1.34 10.94 -5.23
N LYS A 58 1.17 10.18 -4.16
CA LYS A 58 1.67 10.50 -2.82
C LYS A 58 2.41 9.31 -2.23
N LEU A 59 3.53 9.60 -1.61
CA LEU A 59 4.28 8.61 -0.85
C LEU A 59 4.17 8.92 0.64
N PHE A 60 3.79 7.94 1.43
CA PHE A 60 3.81 8.01 2.89
C PHE A 60 4.78 6.97 3.44
N LEU A 61 5.57 7.40 4.40
CA LEU A 61 6.54 6.56 5.08
C LEU A 61 6.23 6.50 6.58
N ALA A 62 6.53 5.36 7.17
CA ALA A 62 6.54 5.18 8.62
C ALA A 62 7.94 4.79 9.05
N LYS A 63 8.55 5.58 9.93
CA LYS A 63 9.90 5.33 10.46
C LYS A 63 9.87 5.13 11.97
N LYS A 64 10.84 4.36 12.45
CA LYS A 64 11.20 4.21 13.85
C LYS A 64 12.70 4.35 13.98
N ASP A 65 13.18 5.16 14.93
CA ASP A 65 14.61 5.35 15.21
C ASP A 65 15.43 5.64 13.92
N GLU A 66 14.97 6.59 13.12
CA GLU A 66 15.55 7.02 11.83
C GLU A 66 15.53 5.96 10.70
N ARG A 67 14.95 4.77 10.92
CA ARG A 67 14.81 3.74 9.89
C ARG A 67 13.40 3.69 9.34
N VAL A 68 13.27 3.63 8.02
CA VAL A 68 11.98 3.41 7.37
C VAL A 68 11.56 1.95 7.58
N ALA A 69 10.48 1.76 8.33
CA ALA A 69 9.95 0.44 8.66
C ALA A 69 8.84 0.01 7.69
N SER A 70 8.05 0.95 7.17
CA SER A 70 7.02 0.68 6.16
C SER A 70 6.75 1.90 5.30
N GLY A 71 6.07 1.68 4.16
CA GLY A 71 5.65 2.75 3.27
C GLY A 71 4.46 2.38 2.41
N ALA A 72 3.78 3.40 1.90
CA ALA A 72 2.63 3.29 1.02
C ALA A 72 2.72 4.32 -0.11
N LEU A 73 2.78 3.84 -1.35
CA LEU A 73 2.60 4.66 -2.54
C LEU A 73 1.12 4.68 -2.91
N ILE A 74 0.57 5.87 -2.96
CA ILE A 74 -0.86 6.12 -3.13
C ILE A 74 -1.12 6.79 -4.46
N TYR A 75 -2.13 6.31 -5.17
CA TYR A 75 -2.75 7.01 -6.29
C TYR A 75 -4.11 7.52 -5.84
N GLU A 76 -4.37 8.81 -6.01
CA GLU A 76 -5.63 9.39 -5.59
C GLU A 76 -6.31 10.24 -6.67
N ASN A 77 -7.63 10.25 -6.63
CA ASN A 77 -8.45 11.20 -7.36
C ASN A 77 -9.48 11.83 -6.41
N GLN A 78 -10.47 12.54 -6.95
CA GLN A 78 -11.49 13.21 -6.15
C GLN A 78 -12.22 12.25 -5.16
N ASN A 79 -12.49 11.01 -5.57
CA ASN A 79 -13.35 10.07 -4.84
C ASN A 79 -12.59 8.90 -4.22
N ILE A 80 -11.50 8.47 -4.84
CA ILE A 80 -10.85 7.20 -4.58
C ILE A 80 -9.39 7.42 -4.17
N VAL A 81 -8.96 6.68 -3.20
CA VAL A 81 -7.56 6.49 -2.82
C VAL A 81 -7.21 5.04 -3.09
N HIS A 82 -6.22 4.80 -3.92
CA HIS A 82 -5.73 3.47 -4.26
C HIS A 82 -4.32 3.24 -3.72
N THR A 83 -4.12 2.13 -3.02
CA THR A 83 -2.79 1.73 -2.56
C THR A 83 -2.06 1.00 -3.68
N GLN A 84 -1.26 1.74 -4.46
CA GLN A 84 -0.51 1.19 -5.59
C GLN A 84 0.58 0.22 -5.14
N TYR A 85 1.35 0.62 -4.12
CA TYR A 85 2.35 -0.24 -3.50
C TYR A 85 2.35 -0.08 -1.98
N LEU A 86 2.47 -1.19 -1.29
CA LEU A 86 2.68 -1.26 0.15
C LEU A 86 3.94 -2.06 0.43
N ALA A 87 4.82 -1.52 1.25
CA ALA A 87 6.03 -2.21 1.68
C ALA A 87 6.13 -2.21 3.21
N ASN A 88 6.56 -3.34 3.77
CA ASN A 88 6.69 -3.52 5.22
C ASN A 88 7.91 -4.38 5.51
N SER A 89 8.92 -3.81 6.16
CA SER A 89 10.13 -4.53 6.55
C SER A 89 9.84 -5.64 7.56
N GLY A 90 10.80 -6.50 7.84
CA GLY A 90 10.70 -7.49 8.91
C GLY A 90 10.42 -6.83 10.27
N GLU A 91 11.19 -5.80 10.62
CA GLU A 91 10.98 -5.00 11.83
C GLU A 91 9.60 -4.31 11.81
N GLY A 92 9.22 -3.72 10.67
CA GLY A 92 7.91 -3.10 10.49
C GLY A 92 6.74 -4.03 10.76
N ARG A 93 6.85 -5.31 10.37
CA ARG A 93 5.85 -6.34 10.68
C ARG A 93 5.76 -6.62 12.19
N GLU A 94 6.89 -6.73 12.84
CA GLU A 94 6.95 -7.00 14.29
C GLU A 94 6.31 -5.88 15.12
N ILE A 95 6.55 -4.62 14.73
CA ILE A 95 6.02 -3.46 15.46
C ILE A 95 4.66 -2.99 14.96
N GLY A 96 4.16 -3.53 13.84
CA GLY A 96 2.87 -3.14 13.25
C GLY A 96 2.89 -1.79 12.52
N ALA A 97 4.03 -1.42 11.93
CA ALA A 97 4.23 -0.11 11.30
C ALA A 97 3.27 0.12 10.13
N LEU A 98 3.09 -0.87 9.24
CA LEU A 98 2.16 -0.77 8.11
C LEU A 98 0.71 -0.66 8.57
N ASP A 99 0.33 -1.44 9.60
CA ASP A 99 -1.04 -1.37 10.15
C ASP A 99 -1.35 0.03 10.70
N LEU A 100 -0.38 0.65 11.39
CA LEU A 100 -0.54 2.01 11.92
C LEU A 100 -0.58 3.04 10.78
N LEU A 101 0.27 2.89 9.77
CA LEU A 101 0.29 3.76 8.59
C LEU A 101 -1.06 3.73 7.87
N ILE A 102 -1.60 2.55 7.57
CA ILE A 102 -2.90 2.41 6.90
C ILE A 102 -4.03 2.96 7.77
N ASP A 103 -4.05 2.69 9.07
CA ASP A 103 -5.05 3.25 9.99
C ASP A 103 -5.04 4.79 9.97
N TYR A 104 -3.85 5.39 9.98
CA TYR A 104 -3.66 6.84 9.87
C TYR A 104 -4.14 7.39 8.53
N LEU A 105 -3.77 6.74 7.42
CA LEU A 105 -4.22 7.17 6.09
C LEU A 105 -5.75 7.16 5.97
N ILE A 106 -6.40 6.10 6.44
CA ILE A 106 -7.87 5.97 6.37
C ILE A 106 -8.57 7.00 7.28
N LYS A 107 -8.10 7.15 8.52
CA LYS A 107 -8.85 7.90 9.56
C LYS A 107 -8.54 9.39 9.58
N ASP A 108 -7.33 9.77 9.19
CA ASP A 108 -6.87 11.15 9.33
C ASP A 108 -6.69 11.83 7.97
N ILE A 109 -5.89 11.26 7.07
CA ILE A 109 -5.56 11.87 5.77
C ILE A 109 -6.74 11.78 4.80
N TYR A 110 -7.29 10.59 4.62
CA TYR A 110 -8.28 10.29 3.58
C TYR A 110 -9.70 10.06 4.10
N LYS A 111 -10.00 10.51 5.32
CA LYS A 111 -11.31 10.33 5.98
C LYS A 111 -12.52 10.86 5.21
N ASN A 112 -12.28 11.82 4.30
CA ASN A 112 -13.32 12.42 3.47
C ASN A 112 -13.42 11.82 2.07
N LYS A 113 -12.56 10.87 1.72
CA LYS A 113 -12.64 10.14 0.44
C LYS A 113 -13.78 9.14 0.48
N LYS A 114 -14.41 8.94 -0.66
CA LYS A 114 -15.56 8.04 -0.78
C LYS A 114 -15.15 6.57 -0.66
N TYR A 115 -13.98 6.23 -1.20
CA TYR A 115 -13.42 4.89 -1.19
C TYR A 115 -11.93 4.90 -0.88
N PHE A 116 -11.49 3.92 -0.09
CA PHE A 116 -10.10 3.55 0.10
C PHE A 116 -9.93 2.14 -0.49
N ASP A 117 -9.22 2.04 -1.60
CA ASP A 117 -9.07 0.83 -2.40
C ASP A 117 -7.69 0.18 -2.16
N PHE A 118 -7.73 -1.05 -1.70
CA PHE A 118 -6.54 -1.88 -1.48
C PHE A 118 -6.11 -2.69 -2.72
N GLY A 119 -6.79 -2.52 -3.85
CA GLY A 119 -6.57 -3.34 -5.03
C GLY A 119 -7.05 -4.78 -4.88
N ILE A 120 -6.65 -5.62 -5.84
CA ILE A 120 -7.10 -7.00 -5.95
C ILE A 120 -6.51 -7.90 -4.86
N SER A 121 -7.21 -8.98 -4.54
CA SER A 121 -6.73 -10.07 -3.67
C SER A 121 -6.69 -11.41 -4.41
N ASN A 122 -6.79 -11.37 -5.73
CA ASN A 122 -6.76 -12.54 -6.59
C ASN A 122 -5.43 -12.63 -7.33
N GLU A 123 -4.98 -13.85 -7.57
CA GLU A 123 -3.81 -14.24 -8.33
C GLU A 123 -4.24 -15.06 -9.56
N ASN A 124 -3.30 -15.40 -10.44
CA ASN A 124 -3.54 -16.26 -11.61
C ASN A 124 -4.73 -15.79 -12.46
N ALA A 125 -4.73 -14.49 -12.84
CA ALA A 125 -5.80 -13.86 -13.62
C ALA A 125 -7.21 -14.05 -12.98
N GLY A 126 -7.29 -13.88 -11.67
CA GLY A 126 -8.56 -13.95 -10.92
C GLY A 126 -8.98 -15.34 -10.48
N ARG A 127 -8.24 -16.38 -10.85
CA ARG A 127 -8.60 -17.80 -10.61
C ARG A 127 -8.22 -18.32 -9.21
N TYR A 128 -7.38 -17.59 -8.49
CA TYR A 128 -6.94 -17.97 -7.15
C TYR A 128 -7.16 -16.80 -6.18
N LEU A 129 -7.88 -17.05 -5.09
CA LEU A 129 -8.06 -16.07 -4.03
C LEU A 129 -6.94 -16.22 -3.00
N ASN A 130 -6.14 -15.18 -2.82
CA ASN A 130 -5.18 -15.10 -1.72
C ASN A 130 -5.91 -14.77 -0.42
N THR A 131 -6.21 -15.80 0.35
CA THR A 131 -7.00 -15.70 1.60
C THR A 131 -6.30 -14.89 2.69
N GLY A 132 -4.97 -14.91 2.73
CA GLY A 132 -4.19 -14.09 3.67
C GLY A 132 -4.33 -12.60 3.35
N LEU A 133 -4.18 -12.26 2.07
CA LEU A 133 -4.27 -10.88 1.60
C LEU A 133 -5.67 -10.28 1.79
N ILE A 134 -6.73 -11.02 1.44
CA ILE A 134 -8.10 -10.52 1.64
C ILE A 134 -8.42 -10.37 3.13
N SER A 135 -8.01 -11.32 3.97
CA SER A 135 -8.21 -11.25 5.42
C SER A 135 -7.53 -10.02 6.04
N GLN A 136 -6.31 -9.69 5.59
CA GLN A 136 -5.63 -8.47 6.02
C GLN A 136 -6.44 -7.22 5.68
N LYS A 137 -6.91 -7.11 4.43
CA LYS A 137 -7.72 -5.97 3.96
C LYS A 137 -9.04 -5.85 4.72
N GLU A 138 -9.73 -6.97 4.94
CA GLU A 138 -10.95 -7.02 5.75
C GLU A 138 -10.71 -6.64 7.22
N GLY A 139 -9.52 -6.89 7.74
CA GLY A 139 -9.09 -6.44 9.07
C GLY A 139 -9.16 -4.91 9.25
N PHE A 140 -8.98 -4.14 8.18
CA PHE A 140 -9.20 -2.69 8.13
C PHE A 140 -10.66 -2.28 7.89
N GLY A 141 -11.55 -3.24 7.69
CA GLY A 141 -12.97 -3.00 7.41
C GLY A 141 -13.32 -2.99 5.92
N ALA A 142 -12.38 -3.36 5.04
CA ALA A 142 -12.65 -3.48 3.62
C ALA A 142 -13.74 -4.53 3.31
N ARG A 143 -14.37 -4.38 2.16
CA ARG A 143 -15.31 -5.35 1.60
C ARG A 143 -14.95 -5.56 0.14
N ALA A 144 -15.07 -6.81 -0.30
CA ALA A 144 -14.82 -7.17 -1.69
C ALA A 144 -15.89 -6.57 -2.61
N VAL A 145 -15.43 -6.05 -3.75
CA VAL A 145 -16.30 -5.67 -4.87
C VAL A 145 -15.89 -6.55 -6.05
N VAL A 146 -16.88 -7.17 -6.68
CA VAL A 146 -16.64 -8.04 -7.85
C VAL A 146 -16.44 -7.17 -9.08
N HIS A 147 -15.37 -7.45 -9.84
CA HIS A 147 -15.12 -6.90 -11.14
C HIS A 147 -15.17 -8.05 -12.16
N ASP A 148 -16.19 -8.05 -12.99
CA ASP A 148 -16.37 -9.08 -14.01
C ASP A 148 -15.45 -8.85 -15.20
N PHE A 149 -14.95 -9.94 -15.77
CA PHE A 149 -14.25 -9.93 -17.05
C PHE A 149 -15.21 -10.40 -18.14
N TYR A 150 -15.29 -9.65 -19.21
CA TYR A 150 -16.12 -9.97 -20.37
C TYR A 150 -15.25 -10.20 -21.59
N GLU A 151 -15.53 -11.26 -22.33
CA GLU A 151 -14.88 -11.58 -23.61
C GLU A 151 -15.95 -11.72 -24.68
N LEU A 152 -15.75 -11.07 -25.84
CA LEU A 152 -16.62 -11.14 -27.00
C LEU A 152 -15.80 -11.51 -28.23
N GLU A 153 -16.11 -12.65 -28.84
CA GLU A 153 -15.58 -13.01 -30.17
C GLU A 153 -16.24 -12.16 -31.24
N ILE A 154 -15.41 -11.41 -31.99
CA ILE A 154 -15.87 -10.66 -33.17
C ILE A 154 -15.79 -11.60 -34.37
N LYS A 155 -16.93 -11.93 -34.96
CA LYS A 155 -17.03 -12.76 -36.15
C LYS A 155 -17.00 -11.92 -37.39
#